data_261d7b09cfc95b182e068d62d6d03258
#
_entry.id   261d7b09cfc95b182e068d62d6d03258
#
_cell.length_a   1.000
_cell.length_b   1.000
_cell.length_c   1.000
_cell.angle_alpha   90.00
_cell.angle_beta   90.00
_cell.angle_gamma   90.00
#
_symmetry.space_group_name_H-M   'P 1'
#
loop_
_entity.id
_entity.type
_entity.pdbx_description
1 polymer ?
#
loop_
_entity_poly.entity_id
_entity_poly.type
_entity_poly.pdbx_seq_one_letter_code
_entity_poly.pdbx_strand_id
1 'polypeptide(L)'
;NEGELDGKRYLRSETCRAFTMGKSAVSHRGLGYDKPNLNDPKANACAPSAPASVYGHTGFTGTCAWVDPENDLVYIFLSNRLCPDSWNGKLNSMKIRQGIQEVIYQSLYTTE
;
A
#
# COMPACT_ATOMS: atom_id res chain seq x y z
N ASN A 1 4.43 7.01 -13.59
CA ASN A 1 4.95 7.25 -14.98
C ASN A 1 4.15 6.48 -16.04
N GLU A 2 3.06 5.82 -15.68
CA GLU A 2 2.13 5.14 -16.61
C GLU A 2 2.83 4.25 -17.67
N GLY A 3 3.87 3.54 -17.24
CA GLY A 3 4.61 2.61 -18.11
C GLY A 3 5.74 3.23 -18.92
N GLU A 4 6.13 4.46 -18.62
CA GLU A 4 7.27 5.14 -19.23
C GLU A 4 8.39 5.35 -18.19
N LEU A 5 9.63 5.15 -18.61
CA LEU A 5 10.83 5.42 -17.83
C LEU A 5 11.90 6.01 -18.77
N ASP A 6 12.50 7.13 -18.37
CA ASP A 6 13.55 7.84 -19.12
C ASP A 6 13.18 8.09 -20.59
N GLY A 7 11.95 8.50 -20.84
CA GLY A 7 11.42 8.78 -22.18
C GLY A 7 11.15 7.54 -23.06
N LYS A 8 11.32 6.35 -22.50
CA LYS A 8 11.04 5.09 -23.19
C LYS A 8 9.80 4.41 -22.62
N ARG A 9 8.85 4.06 -23.51
CA ARG A 9 7.63 3.33 -23.12
C ARG A 9 7.88 1.83 -23.08
N TYR A 10 7.60 1.22 -21.92
CA TYR A 10 7.69 -0.22 -21.67
C TYR A 10 6.32 -0.89 -21.61
N LEU A 11 5.33 -0.20 -21.09
CA LEU A 11 3.95 -0.67 -20.97
C LEU A 11 2.99 0.40 -21.51
N ARG A 12 1.83 -0.04 -21.98
CA ARG A 12 0.76 0.90 -22.37
C ARG A 12 0.18 1.56 -21.12
N SER A 13 -0.12 2.86 -21.19
CA SER A 13 -0.71 3.59 -20.08
C SER A 13 -2.05 2.99 -19.62
N GLU A 14 -2.88 2.53 -20.56
CA GLU A 14 -4.15 1.85 -20.24
C GLU A 14 -3.92 0.57 -19.43
N THR A 15 -2.88 -0.20 -19.78
CA THR A 15 -2.52 -1.42 -19.00
C THR A 15 -2.08 -1.06 -17.61
N CYS A 16 -1.21 -0.06 -17.46
CA CYS A 16 -0.78 0.41 -16.13
C CYS A 16 -1.97 0.85 -15.29
N ARG A 17 -2.87 1.66 -15.85
CA ARG A 17 -4.08 2.12 -15.15
C ARG A 17 -4.99 0.97 -14.77
N ALA A 18 -5.21 0.00 -15.65
CA ALA A 18 -6.04 -1.16 -15.35
C ALA A 18 -5.52 -1.93 -14.14
N PHE A 19 -4.21 -2.10 -14.00
CA PHE A 19 -3.60 -2.79 -12.86
C PHE A 19 -3.56 -1.95 -11.59
N THR A 20 -3.28 -0.65 -11.67
CA THR A 20 -3.10 0.21 -10.49
C THR A 20 -4.40 0.81 -9.98
N MET A 21 -5.35 1.14 -10.86
CA MET A 21 -6.64 1.75 -10.51
C MET A 21 -7.79 0.75 -10.48
N GLY A 22 -7.64 -0.40 -11.15
CA GLY A 22 -8.65 -1.44 -11.18
C GLY A 22 -8.98 -1.96 -9.77
N LYS A 23 -10.27 -2.20 -9.53
CA LYS A 23 -10.78 -2.73 -8.26
C LYS A 23 -11.76 -3.87 -8.55
N SER A 24 -11.64 -4.94 -7.77
CA SER A 24 -12.62 -6.04 -7.80
C SER A 24 -14.00 -5.56 -7.33
N ALA A 25 -15.06 -6.08 -7.96
CA ALA A 25 -16.43 -5.84 -7.52
C ALA A 25 -16.78 -6.60 -6.23
N VAL A 26 -16.02 -7.64 -5.87
CA VAL A 26 -16.35 -8.57 -4.77
C VAL A 26 -15.33 -8.53 -3.63
N SER A 27 -14.25 -7.78 -3.75
CA SER A 27 -13.22 -7.69 -2.72
C SER A 27 -12.51 -6.32 -2.77
N HIS A 28 -11.65 -6.06 -1.76
CA HIS A 28 -10.80 -4.87 -1.74
C HIS A 28 -9.59 -4.97 -2.68
N ARG A 29 -9.42 -6.05 -3.42
CA ARG A 29 -8.28 -6.26 -4.31
C ARG A 29 -8.46 -5.56 -5.65
N GLY A 30 -7.34 -5.14 -6.23
CA GLY A 30 -7.21 -4.77 -7.63
C GLY A 30 -6.72 -5.95 -8.47
N LEU A 31 -6.12 -5.65 -9.62
CA LEU A 31 -5.49 -6.65 -10.48
C LEU A 31 -4.01 -6.81 -10.06
N GLY A 32 -3.73 -7.81 -9.23
CA GLY A 32 -2.40 -8.11 -8.73
C GLY A 32 -1.93 -7.25 -7.55
N TYR A 33 -2.69 -6.23 -7.17
CA TYR A 33 -2.46 -5.39 -6.00
C TYR A 33 -3.59 -5.48 -4.99
N ASP A 34 -3.27 -5.24 -3.72
CA ASP A 34 -4.26 -4.91 -2.71
C ASP A 34 -4.57 -3.41 -2.77
N LYS A 35 -5.77 -3.05 -2.34
CA LYS A 35 -6.23 -1.69 -2.16
C LYS A 35 -6.70 -1.48 -0.71
N PRO A 36 -6.86 -0.25 -0.22
CA PRO A 36 -7.44 0.00 1.09
C PRO A 36 -8.79 -0.69 1.24
N ASN A 37 -8.98 -1.40 2.34
CA ASN A 37 -10.26 -2.03 2.65
C ASN A 37 -11.15 -1.07 3.43
N LEU A 38 -11.86 -0.20 2.71
CA LEU A 38 -12.71 0.83 3.31
C LEU A 38 -13.97 0.24 3.96
N ASN A 39 -14.38 -0.97 3.58
CA ASN A 39 -15.56 -1.64 4.11
C ASN A 39 -15.27 -2.37 5.43
N ASP A 40 -14.02 -2.75 5.67
CA ASP A 40 -13.58 -3.37 6.91
C ASP A 40 -12.25 -2.75 7.40
N PRO A 41 -12.34 -1.70 8.20
CA PRO A 41 -11.15 -1.04 8.75
C PRO A 41 -10.26 -1.95 9.61
N LYS A 42 -10.82 -3.02 10.18
CA LYS A 42 -10.04 -3.98 10.98
C LYS A 42 -9.15 -4.85 10.10
N ALA A 43 -9.61 -5.19 8.91
CA ALA A 43 -8.87 -5.96 7.91
C ALA A 43 -8.10 -5.07 6.91
N ASN A 44 -8.09 -3.75 7.11
CA ASN A 44 -7.34 -2.83 6.26
C ASN A 44 -5.83 -2.97 6.51
N ALA A 45 -5.08 -3.25 5.45
CA ALA A 45 -3.62 -3.35 5.49
C ALA A 45 -2.92 -2.00 5.32
N CYS A 46 -3.65 -0.94 4.98
CA CYS A 46 -3.18 0.43 4.86
C CYS A 46 -3.52 1.25 6.11
N ALA A 47 -2.93 2.43 6.21
CA ALA A 47 -3.32 3.45 7.17
C ALA A 47 -4.80 3.84 6.99
N PRO A 48 -5.49 4.26 8.06
CA PRO A 48 -6.86 4.78 7.97
C PRO A 48 -7.00 5.97 7.02
N SER A 49 -5.98 6.85 6.98
CA SER A 49 -5.96 8.04 6.12
C SER A 49 -5.55 7.75 4.67
N ALA A 50 -5.24 6.51 4.31
CA ALA A 50 -4.85 6.16 2.95
C ALA A 50 -6.03 6.34 1.97
N PRO A 51 -5.89 7.15 0.89
CA PRO A 51 -6.93 7.31 -0.12
C PRO A 51 -7.30 6.01 -0.82
N ALA A 52 -8.50 5.94 -1.37
CA ALA A 52 -8.99 4.76 -2.10
C ALA A 52 -8.16 4.42 -3.35
N SER A 53 -7.44 5.38 -3.89
CA SER A 53 -6.54 5.23 -5.04
C SER A 53 -5.25 4.47 -4.72
N VAL A 54 -4.87 4.37 -3.43
CA VAL A 54 -3.67 3.64 -3.00
C VAL A 54 -3.70 2.20 -3.48
N TYR A 55 -2.56 1.72 -3.93
CA TYR A 55 -2.37 0.33 -4.33
C TYR A 55 -1.00 -0.18 -3.85
N GLY A 56 -0.89 -1.47 -3.61
CA GLY A 56 0.34 -2.08 -3.14
C GLY A 56 0.13 -3.48 -2.64
N HIS A 57 1.01 -3.95 -1.79
CA HIS A 57 0.90 -5.29 -1.20
C HIS A 57 1.73 -5.41 0.08
N THR A 58 1.33 -6.34 0.92
CA THR A 58 2.13 -6.76 2.08
C THR A 58 2.90 -8.04 1.76
N GLY A 59 4.08 -8.19 2.37
CA GLY A 59 4.90 -9.39 2.23
C GLY A 59 4.83 -10.31 3.45
N PHE A 60 5.03 -11.59 3.25
CA PHE A 60 5.00 -12.62 4.29
C PHE A 60 5.99 -12.34 5.43
N THR A 61 7.17 -11.84 5.12
CA THR A 61 8.20 -11.47 6.10
C THR A 61 7.92 -10.18 6.86
N GLY A 62 6.76 -9.58 6.65
CA GLY A 62 6.35 -8.35 7.33
C GLY A 62 6.61 -7.07 6.54
N THR A 63 7.15 -7.18 5.34
CA THR A 63 7.36 -6.05 4.43
C THR A 63 6.05 -5.49 3.90
N CYS A 64 6.05 -4.28 3.40
CA CYS A 64 5.00 -3.75 2.52
C CYS A 64 5.55 -2.70 1.57
N ALA A 65 4.82 -2.50 0.48
CA ALA A 65 5.02 -1.39 -0.43
C ALA A 65 3.65 -0.85 -0.84
N TRP A 66 3.42 0.44 -0.63
CA TRP A 66 2.18 1.14 -0.98
C TRP A 66 2.49 2.38 -1.80
N VAL A 67 1.76 2.58 -2.86
CA VAL A 67 1.85 3.74 -3.74
C VAL A 67 0.57 4.55 -3.62
N ASP A 68 0.71 5.83 -3.35
CA ASP A 68 -0.38 6.79 -3.28
C ASP A 68 -0.19 7.82 -4.41
N PRO A 69 -0.96 7.71 -5.50
CA PRO A 69 -0.84 8.63 -6.62
C PRO A 69 -1.45 10.02 -6.33
N GLU A 70 -2.30 10.15 -5.32
CA GLU A 70 -2.89 11.45 -4.97
C GLU A 70 -1.91 12.36 -4.23
N ASN A 71 -1.03 11.76 -3.42
CA ASN A 71 -0.05 12.49 -2.63
C ASN A 71 1.39 12.35 -3.17
N ASP A 72 1.57 11.73 -4.34
CA ASP A 72 2.89 11.41 -4.92
C ASP A 72 3.82 10.71 -3.94
N LEU A 73 3.26 9.78 -3.16
CA LEU A 73 3.91 9.10 -2.05
C LEU A 73 4.13 7.62 -2.36
N VAL A 74 5.35 7.14 -2.11
CA VAL A 74 5.68 5.72 -2.05
C VAL A 74 6.14 5.37 -0.64
N TYR A 75 5.40 4.50 0.02
CA TYR A 75 5.73 4.00 1.34
C TYR A 75 6.24 2.56 1.26
N ILE A 76 7.49 2.35 1.65
CA ILE A 76 8.13 1.02 1.70
C ILE A 76 8.56 0.74 3.14
N PHE A 77 8.14 -0.40 3.66
CA PHE A 77 8.57 -0.90 4.97
C PHE A 77 9.26 -2.25 4.81
N LEU A 78 10.50 -2.33 5.25
CA LEU A 78 11.31 -3.55 5.17
C LEU A 78 11.52 -4.12 6.56
N SER A 79 11.23 -5.40 6.73
CA SER A 79 11.38 -6.10 7.99
C SER A 79 11.53 -7.61 7.78
N ASN A 80 11.95 -8.31 8.82
CA ASN A 80 11.88 -9.76 8.88
C ASN A 80 11.25 -10.20 10.21
N ARG A 81 9.91 -10.29 10.22
CA ARG A 81 9.15 -10.72 11.40
C ARG A 81 9.38 -12.19 11.78
N LEU A 82 10.00 -12.95 10.91
CA LEU A 82 10.26 -14.38 11.13
C LEU A 82 11.54 -14.63 11.94
N CYS A 83 12.40 -13.62 12.07
CA CYS A 83 13.66 -13.72 12.78
C CYS A 83 13.62 -12.91 14.10
N PRO A 84 14.10 -13.47 15.22
CA PRO A 84 14.59 -14.83 15.43
C PRO A 84 13.47 -15.86 15.60
N ASP A 85 12.22 -15.43 15.75
CA ASP A 85 11.09 -16.28 16.07
C ASP A 85 9.83 -15.91 15.27
N SER A 86 9.35 -16.86 14.47
CA SER A 86 8.15 -16.71 13.62
C SER A 86 6.84 -16.59 14.44
N TRP A 87 6.85 -16.97 15.72
CA TRP A 87 5.70 -16.86 16.61
C TRP A 87 5.45 -15.45 17.12
N ASN A 88 6.42 -14.55 16.96
CA ASN A 88 6.24 -13.15 17.35
C ASN A 88 5.30 -12.41 16.39
N GLY A 89 4.04 -12.37 16.72
CA GLY A 89 2.99 -11.73 15.95
C GLY A 89 2.85 -10.21 16.13
N LYS A 90 3.73 -9.55 16.89
CA LYS A 90 3.58 -8.14 17.30
C LYS A 90 3.47 -7.18 16.13
N LEU A 91 4.24 -7.39 15.05
CA LEU A 91 4.18 -6.55 13.86
C LEU A 91 2.75 -6.42 13.32
N ASN A 92 2.04 -7.54 13.26
CA ASN A 92 0.67 -7.60 12.74
C ASN A 92 -0.36 -7.20 13.80
N SER A 93 -0.27 -7.72 15.03
CA SER A 93 -1.26 -7.47 16.08
C SER A 93 -1.28 -6.01 16.55
N MET A 94 -0.13 -5.34 16.53
CA MET A 94 0.01 -3.93 16.89
C MET A 94 -0.16 -3.00 15.66
N LYS A 95 -0.42 -3.54 14.48
CA LYS A 95 -0.60 -2.77 13.24
C LYS A 95 0.54 -1.77 12.97
N ILE A 96 1.78 -2.20 13.19
CA ILE A 96 2.96 -1.31 13.13
C ILE A 96 3.08 -0.63 11.76
N ARG A 97 2.92 -1.38 10.65
CA ARG A 97 3.04 -0.84 9.30
C ARG A 97 2.00 0.25 9.02
N GLN A 98 0.76 0.00 9.42
CA GLN A 98 -0.34 0.95 9.27
C GLN A 98 -0.13 2.19 10.14
N GLY A 99 0.37 2.01 11.37
CA GLY A 99 0.66 3.11 12.29
C GLY A 99 1.75 4.05 11.76
N ILE A 100 2.83 3.49 11.20
CA ILE A 100 3.91 4.29 10.58
C ILE A 100 3.37 5.05 9.36
N GLN A 101 2.62 4.38 8.50
CA GLN A 101 2.01 5.00 7.33
C GLN A 101 1.05 6.13 7.74
N GLU A 102 0.28 5.95 8.81
CA GLU A 102 -0.62 6.98 9.33
C GLU A 102 0.12 8.22 9.80
N VAL A 103 1.24 8.05 10.52
CA VAL A 103 2.10 9.18 10.94
C VAL A 103 2.64 9.95 9.72
N ILE A 104 3.00 9.25 8.65
CA ILE A 104 3.43 9.90 7.40
C ILE A 104 2.29 10.74 6.83
N TYR A 105 1.07 10.21 6.73
CA TYR A 105 -0.09 10.98 6.24
C TYR A 105 -0.38 12.20 7.10
N GLN A 106 -0.38 12.03 8.42
CA GLN A 106 -0.59 13.15 9.34
C GLN A 106 0.46 14.25 9.14
N SER A 107 1.71 13.87 8.88
CA SER A 107 2.79 14.85 8.60
C SER A 107 2.58 15.60 7.29
N LEU A 108 2.00 14.97 6.26
CA LEU A 108 1.69 15.63 5.00
C LEU A 108 0.57 16.67 5.14
N TYR A 109 -0.40 16.42 6.02
CA TYR A 109 -1.57 17.28 6.20
C TYR A 109 -1.37 18.34 7.29
N THR A 110 -0.29 18.28 8.06
CA THR A 110 0.06 19.27 9.08
C THR A 110 0.95 20.38 8.48
N THR A 111 0.60 20.88 7.31
CA THR A 111 1.22 22.12 6.83
C THR A 111 0.41 23.27 7.42
N GLU A 112 1.05 24.03 8.34
CA GLU A 112 0.54 25.27 8.90
C GLU A 112 0.19 26.31 7.84
#